data_d187df9b7c67609ec7e924e9a29fbad3
#
_entry.id   d187df9b7c67609ec7e924e9a29fbad3
#
_cell.length_a   1.000
_cell.length_b   1.000
_cell.length_c   1.000
_cell.angle_alpha   90.00
_cell.angle_beta   90.00
_cell.angle_gamma   90.00
#
_symmetry.space_group_name_H-M   'P 1'
#
loop_
_entity.id
_entity.type
_entity.pdbx_description
1 polymer ?
#
loop_
_entity_poly.entity_id
_entity_poly.type
_entity_poly.pdbx_seq_one_letter_code
_entity_poly.pdbx_strand_id
1 'polypeptide(L)'
;VSRSVERLAALAGGVMRKDSICVTAPEQPKAVLSELVVAAGKCGCELVVPDPEDITFLEAEQFASRVDYGGYTVPLAFLGRHAAGNAAMAVELALALCRKGVDISDEAILDGIAAVDNRCSIRVLSQRPLVILDACRTPQQAAALLRVLNMAKVRHMSAIIGLTEEEGAEAFFSALETGLSPEEQKK
;
A
#
# COMPACT_ATOMS: atom_id res chain seq x y z
N VAL A 1 12.05 22.54 -8.98
CA VAL A 1 12.88 22.16 -7.82
C VAL A 1 12.67 20.66 -7.63
N SER A 2 13.67 19.84 -8.02
CA SER A 2 13.63 18.39 -7.79
C SER A 2 13.41 18.13 -6.30
N ARG A 3 12.26 17.58 -5.95
CA ARG A 3 11.98 17.09 -4.60
C ARG A 3 12.63 15.72 -4.49
N SER A 4 13.85 15.64 -3.95
CA SER A 4 14.47 14.35 -3.71
C SER A 4 13.63 13.55 -2.70
N VAL A 5 13.67 12.22 -2.83
CA VAL A 5 12.91 11.31 -1.96
C VAL A 5 13.32 11.49 -0.49
N GLU A 6 14.61 11.77 -0.24
CA GLU A 6 15.15 12.05 1.09
C GLU A 6 14.54 13.32 1.70
N ARG A 7 14.37 14.36 0.90
CA ARG A 7 13.76 15.61 1.36
C ARG A 7 12.28 15.40 1.72
N LEU A 8 11.56 14.58 0.97
CA LEU A 8 10.18 14.21 1.30
C LEU A 8 10.13 13.39 2.59
N ALA A 9 11.07 12.45 2.77
CA ALA A 9 11.19 11.67 3.99
C ALA A 9 11.49 12.54 5.21
N ALA A 10 12.40 13.51 5.09
CA ALA A 10 12.72 14.45 6.16
C ALA A 10 11.50 15.32 6.52
N LEU A 11 10.71 15.77 5.54
CA LEU A 11 9.46 16.49 5.78
C LEU A 11 8.42 15.60 6.49
N ALA A 12 8.26 14.34 6.05
CA ALA A 12 7.37 13.38 6.69
C ALA A 12 7.80 13.10 8.15
N GLY A 13 9.11 13.00 8.42
CA GLY A 13 9.64 12.87 9.78
C GLY A 13 9.28 14.04 10.72
N GLY A 14 8.91 15.19 10.15
CA GLY A 14 8.48 16.36 10.92
C GLY A 14 7.18 16.17 11.73
N VAL A 15 6.41 15.11 11.48
CA VAL A 15 5.21 14.78 12.29
C VAL A 15 5.55 14.05 13.59
N MET A 16 6.75 13.46 13.70
CA MET A 16 7.19 12.71 14.86
C MET A 16 7.29 13.60 16.09
N ARG A 17 6.93 13.08 17.24
CA ARG A 17 6.95 13.79 18.54
C ARG A 17 7.64 12.92 19.59
N LYS A 18 8.18 13.58 20.60
CA LYS A 18 8.75 12.89 21.76
C LYS A 18 7.72 11.94 22.38
N ASP A 19 8.19 10.76 22.75
CA ASP A 19 7.39 9.71 23.39
C ASP A 19 6.21 9.21 22.54
N SER A 20 6.20 9.49 21.21
CA SER A 20 5.25 8.91 20.27
C SER A 20 5.79 7.63 19.63
N ILE A 21 4.91 6.88 19.01
CA ILE A 21 5.24 5.72 18.17
C ILE A 21 4.83 6.08 16.74
N CYS A 22 5.76 5.96 15.81
CA CYS A 22 5.53 6.18 14.38
C CYS A 22 5.67 4.85 13.66
N VAL A 23 4.69 4.51 12.83
CA VAL A 23 4.74 3.31 11.98
C VAL A 23 4.95 3.76 10.55
N THR A 24 5.87 3.13 9.83
CA THR A 24 6.11 3.38 8.40
C THR A 24 5.85 2.14 7.57
N ALA A 25 5.73 2.30 6.23
CA ALA A 25 5.49 1.18 5.34
C ALA A 25 6.68 0.18 5.35
N PRO A 26 6.42 -1.13 5.18
CA PRO A 26 7.45 -2.18 5.31
C PRO A 26 8.55 -2.08 4.25
N GLU A 27 8.22 -1.75 3.01
CA GLU A 27 9.15 -1.74 1.88
C GLU A 27 9.64 -0.32 1.54
N GLN A 28 10.16 0.41 2.54
CA GLN A 28 10.73 1.74 2.29
C GLN A 28 12.13 1.64 1.62
N PRO A 29 12.43 2.53 0.65
CA PRO A 29 13.79 2.69 0.17
C PRO A 29 14.76 3.00 1.31
N LYS A 30 15.97 2.42 1.28
CA LYS A 30 16.98 2.60 2.34
C LYS A 30 17.25 4.07 2.67
N ALA A 31 17.29 4.94 1.66
CA ALA A 31 17.50 6.39 1.86
C ALA A 31 16.35 7.02 2.66
N VAL A 32 15.09 6.65 2.37
CA VAL A 32 13.90 7.09 3.12
C VAL A 32 13.96 6.62 4.57
N LEU A 33 14.21 5.32 4.75
CA LEU A 33 14.26 4.73 6.09
C LEU A 33 15.37 5.37 6.95
N SER A 34 16.55 5.64 6.36
CA SER A 34 17.64 6.34 7.05
C SER A 34 17.22 7.72 7.55
N GLU A 35 16.51 8.52 6.74
CA GLU A 35 16.02 9.84 7.14
C GLU A 35 14.96 9.74 8.27
N LEU A 36 14.05 8.76 8.19
CA LEU A 36 13.04 8.53 9.21
C LEU A 36 13.66 8.10 10.55
N VAL A 37 14.67 7.20 10.52
CA VAL A 37 15.43 6.78 11.71
C VAL A 37 16.14 7.98 12.38
N VAL A 38 16.78 8.82 11.57
CA VAL A 38 17.43 10.04 12.06
C VAL A 38 16.40 11.00 12.68
N ALA A 39 15.25 11.19 12.04
CA ALA A 39 14.19 12.05 12.56
C ALA A 39 13.63 11.51 13.89
N ALA A 40 13.36 10.22 13.96
CA ALA A 40 12.86 9.55 15.17
C ALA A 40 13.86 9.68 16.34
N GLY A 41 15.14 9.42 16.09
CA GLY A 41 16.18 9.56 17.10
C GLY A 41 16.33 10.98 17.62
N LYS A 42 16.20 12.00 16.76
CA LYS A 42 16.31 13.42 17.15
C LYS A 42 15.19 13.87 18.10
N CYS A 43 13.98 13.36 17.92
CA CYS A 43 12.84 13.78 18.72
C CYS A 43 12.47 12.80 19.85
N GLY A 44 13.13 11.64 19.94
CA GLY A 44 12.78 10.60 20.92
C GLY A 44 11.46 9.91 20.60
N CYS A 45 11.20 9.66 19.30
CA CYS A 45 10.07 8.88 18.80
C CYS A 45 10.52 7.44 18.57
N GLU A 46 9.70 6.47 18.93
CA GLU A 46 9.89 5.07 18.50
C GLU A 46 9.45 4.94 17.05
N LEU A 47 10.32 4.36 16.21
CA LEU A 47 9.98 4.05 14.80
C LEU A 47 9.77 2.55 14.66
N VAL A 48 8.57 2.17 14.23
CA VAL A 48 8.19 0.79 13.94
C VAL A 48 8.14 0.60 12.42
N VAL A 49 8.78 -0.44 11.95
CA VAL A 49 8.78 -0.85 10.54
C VAL A 49 8.33 -2.31 10.50
N PRO A 50 7.15 -2.63 9.95
CA PRO A 50 6.74 -4.02 9.80
C PRO A 50 7.78 -4.79 8.97
N ASP A 51 8.16 -5.99 9.42
CA ASP A 51 9.09 -6.83 8.65
C ASP A 51 8.38 -7.38 7.40
N PRO A 52 8.89 -7.13 6.19
CA PRO A 52 8.32 -7.70 4.98
C PRO A 52 8.30 -9.23 4.96
N GLU A 53 9.22 -9.90 5.68
CA GLU A 53 9.28 -11.36 5.76
C GLU A 53 8.15 -11.94 6.61
N ASP A 54 7.60 -11.16 7.54
CA ASP A 54 6.45 -11.55 8.36
C ASP A 54 5.11 -11.31 7.65
N ILE A 55 5.12 -10.71 6.45
CA ILE A 55 3.92 -10.43 5.67
C ILE A 55 3.71 -11.53 4.63
N THR A 56 2.79 -12.44 4.90
CA THR A 56 2.40 -13.48 3.96
C THR A 56 1.17 -13.08 3.19
N PHE A 57 1.31 -12.86 1.89
CA PHE A 57 0.21 -12.62 0.99
C PHE A 57 -0.34 -13.96 0.49
N LEU A 58 -1.55 -14.27 0.90
CA LEU A 58 -2.26 -15.48 0.50
C LEU A 58 -3.22 -15.11 -0.64
N GLU A 59 -2.97 -15.63 -1.84
CA GLU A 59 -3.91 -15.49 -2.95
C GLU A 59 -5.17 -16.28 -2.63
N ALA A 60 -6.31 -15.61 -2.60
CA ALA A 60 -7.61 -16.24 -2.59
C ALA A 60 -8.30 -16.05 -3.94
N GLU A 61 -9.36 -16.82 -4.21
CA GLU A 61 -10.04 -16.88 -5.50
C GLU A 61 -10.41 -15.52 -6.11
N GLN A 62 -10.09 -15.37 -7.36
CA GLN A 62 -10.54 -14.40 -8.39
C GLN A 62 -10.60 -12.88 -8.08
N PHE A 63 -10.45 -12.33 -6.97
CA PHE A 63 -10.50 -10.90 -6.58
C PHE A 63 -10.63 -10.73 -5.07
N ALA A 64 -10.36 -11.77 -4.30
CA ALA A 64 -10.20 -11.68 -2.86
C ALA A 64 -8.73 -11.92 -2.51
N SER A 65 -8.20 -11.14 -1.60
CA SER A 65 -6.87 -11.30 -1.05
C SER A 65 -6.95 -11.61 0.43
N ARG A 66 -5.99 -12.36 0.94
CA ARG A 66 -5.81 -12.56 2.39
C ARG A 66 -4.37 -12.27 2.73
N VAL A 67 -4.15 -11.72 3.90
CA VAL A 67 -2.83 -11.49 4.45
C VAL A 67 -2.73 -12.16 5.82
N ASP A 68 -1.57 -12.70 6.10
CA ASP A 68 -1.16 -13.04 7.45
C ASP A 68 0.01 -12.13 7.84
N TYR A 69 -0.07 -11.51 9.01
CA TYR A 69 0.99 -10.71 9.60
C TYR A 69 0.98 -10.90 11.11
N GLY A 70 2.07 -11.48 11.64
CA GLY A 70 2.22 -11.66 13.08
C GLY A 70 1.11 -12.50 13.74
N GLY A 71 0.46 -13.41 12.99
CA GLY A 71 -0.66 -14.23 13.44
C GLY A 71 -2.05 -13.61 13.20
N TYR A 72 -2.11 -12.38 12.67
CA TYR A 72 -3.34 -11.74 12.23
C TYR A 72 -3.65 -12.14 10.79
N THR A 73 -4.51 -13.13 10.60
CA THR A 73 -4.96 -13.53 9.25
C THR A 73 -6.26 -12.83 8.89
N VAL A 74 -6.21 -11.88 7.97
CA VAL A 74 -7.36 -11.07 7.56
C VAL A 74 -7.70 -11.22 6.08
N PRO A 75 -8.99 -11.28 5.72
CA PRO A 75 -9.42 -11.05 4.35
C PRO A 75 -9.25 -9.56 4.03
N LEU A 76 -8.67 -9.27 2.86
CA LEU A 76 -8.54 -7.91 2.38
C LEU A 76 -9.62 -7.61 1.36
N ALA A 77 -10.33 -6.50 1.55
CA ALA A 77 -11.25 -5.96 0.54
C ALA A 77 -10.52 -5.42 -0.70
N PHE A 78 -9.17 -5.42 -0.68
CA PHE A 78 -8.33 -4.86 -1.71
C PHE A 78 -7.46 -5.91 -2.36
N LEU A 79 -7.27 -5.76 -3.67
CA LEU A 79 -6.39 -6.60 -4.45
C LEU A 79 -4.96 -6.04 -4.45
N GLY A 80 -3.99 -6.96 -4.37
CA GLY A 80 -2.57 -6.65 -4.56
C GLY A 80 -1.74 -6.61 -3.28
N ARG A 81 -0.45 -6.87 -3.45
CA ARG A 81 0.54 -6.97 -2.35
C ARG A 81 0.66 -5.69 -1.51
N HIS A 82 0.42 -4.53 -2.12
CA HIS A 82 0.43 -3.26 -1.38
C HIS A 82 -0.64 -3.19 -0.29
N ALA A 83 -1.76 -3.89 -0.46
CA ALA A 83 -2.80 -3.99 0.55
C ALA A 83 -2.32 -4.78 1.78
N ALA A 84 -1.49 -5.80 1.59
CA ALA A 84 -0.89 -6.55 2.67
C ALA A 84 0.04 -5.68 3.54
N GLY A 85 0.89 -4.87 2.91
CA GLY A 85 1.74 -3.89 3.62
C GLY A 85 0.92 -2.86 4.40
N ASN A 86 -0.18 -2.37 3.83
CA ASN A 86 -1.09 -1.45 4.52
C ASN A 86 -1.80 -2.13 5.72
N ALA A 87 -2.18 -3.39 5.58
CA ALA A 87 -2.77 -4.16 6.68
C ALA A 87 -1.76 -4.37 7.82
N ALA A 88 -0.52 -4.73 7.51
CA ALA A 88 0.56 -4.85 8.50
C ALA A 88 0.78 -3.53 9.25
N MET A 89 0.80 -2.39 8.53
CA MET A 89 0.87 -1.07 9.17
C MET A 89 -0.33 -0.80 10.08
N ALA A 90 -1.53 -1.19 9.68
CA ALA A 90 -2.74 -1.00 10.49
C ALA A 90 -2.68 -1.83 11.78
N VAL A 91 -2.21 -3.08 11.70
CA VAL A 91 -1.96 -3.93 12.89
C VAL A 91 -0.95 -3.25 13.82
N GLU A 92 0.21 -2.82 13.31
CA GLU A 92 1.23 -2.15 14.13
C GLU A 92 0.73 -0.86 14.76
N LEU A 93 -0.09 -0.08 14.06
CA LEU A 93 -0.71 1.13 14.62
C LEU A 93 -1.67 0.79 15.75
N ALA A 94 -2.49 -0.24 15.61
CA ALA A 94 -3.39 -0.69 16.67
C ALA A 94 -2.60 -1.20 17.89
N LEU A 95 -1.55 -2.01 17.68
CA LEU A 95 -0.66 -2.47 18.73
C LEU A 95 0.09 -1.31 19.41
N ALA A 96 0.50 -0.30 18.64
CA ALA A 96 1.10 0.92 19.19
C ALA A 96 0.11 1.68 20.11
N LEU A 97 -1.17 1.75 19.74
CA LEU A 97 -2.22 2.31 20.57
C LEU A 97 -2.44 1.50 21.86
N CYS A 98 -2.44 0.17 21.77
CA CYS A 98 -2.51 -0.71 22.94
C CYS A 98 -1.34 -0.44 23.91
N ARG A 99 -0.12 -0.29 23.39
CA ARG A 99 1.06 0.09 24.20
C ARG A 99 0.93 1.48 24.87
N LYS A 100 0.07 2.34 24.33
CA LYS A 100 -0.28 3.66 24.92
C LYS A 100 -1.49 3.60 25.85
N GLY A 101 -2.02 2.41 26.15
CA GLY A 101 -3.11 2.20 27.09
C GLY A 101 -4.51 2.27 26.48
N VAL A 102 -4.64 2.25 25.16
CA VAL A 102 -5.94 2.10 24.51
C VAL A 102 -6.30 0.62 24.49
N ASP A 103 -7.48 0.27 24.95
CA ASP A 103 -7.98 -1.11 24.95
C ASP A 103 -8.56 -1.47 23.57
N ILE A 104 -7.81 -2.26 22.80
CA ILE A 104 -8.22 -2.76 21.47
C ILE A 104 -7.97 -4.26 21.47
N SER A 105 -9.05 -5.06 21.32
CA SER A 105 -8.92 -6.51 21.23
C SER A 105 -8.39 -6.94 19.85
N ASP A 106 -7.78 -8.12 19.77
CA ASP A 106 -7.35 -8.73 18.52
C ASP A 106 -8.52 -8.88 17.53
N GLU A 107 -9.71 -9.25 18.02
CA GLU A 107 -10.92 -9.33 17.21
C GLU A 107 -11.30 -7.98 16.60
N ALA A 108 -11.19 -6.89 17.38
CA ALA A 108 -11.47 -5.54 16.88
C ALA A 108 -10.48 -5.11 15.79
N ILE A 109 -9.20 -5.53 15.90
CA ILE A 109 -8.19 -5.29 14.85
C ILE A 109 -8.58 -6.05 13.57
N LEU A 110 -8.89 -7.34 13.68
CA LEU A 110 -9.27 -8.19 12.56
C LEU A 110 -10.53 -7.68 11.85
N ASP A 111 -11.58 -7.40 12.61
CA ASP A 111 -12.86 -6.91 12.10
C ASP A 111 -12.71 -5.52 11.46
N GLY A 112 -11.93 -4.65 12.08
CA GLY A 112 -11.66 -3.31 11.57
C GLY A 112 -10.96 -3.34 10.21
N ILE A 113 -9.95 -4.18 10.03
CA ILE A 113 -9.24 -4.33 8.76
C ILE A 113 -10.14 -4.98 7.70
N ALA A 114 -10.91 -6.01 8.08
CA ALA A 114 -11.83 -6.70 7.17
C ALA A 114 -12.97 -5.79 6.69
N ALA A 115 -13.42 -4.86 7.52
CA ALA A 115 -14.53 -3.94 7.22
C ALA A 115 -14.12 -2.73 6.38
N VAL A 116 -12.82 -2.54 6.06
CA VAL A 116 -12.36 -1.38 5.28
C VAL A 116 -12.99 -1.38 3.89
N ASP A 117 -13.81 -0.39 3.58
CA ASP A 117 -14.37 -0.14 2.24
C ASP A 117 -13.54 0.96 1.53
N ASN A 118 -12.61 0.55 0.70
CA ASN A 118 -11.86 1.48 -0.16
C ASN A 118 -12.56 1.61 -1.52
N ARG A 119 -13.40 2.62 -1.63
CA ARG A 119 -14.26 2.81 -2.81
C ARG A 119 -13.50 3.13 -4.10
N CYS A 120 -12.25 3.52 -4.00
CA CYS A 120 -11.46 4.03 -5.13
C CYS A 120 -10.13 3.31 -5.35
N SER A 121 -9.93 2.09 -4.84
CA SER A 121 -8.72 1.31 -5.09
C SER A 121 -9.09 -0.09 -5.58
N ILE A 122 -8.81 -0.34 -6.84
CA ILE A 122 -9.01 -1.62 -7.55
C ILE A 122 -10.39 -2.23 -7.23
N ARG A 123 -11.42 -1.42 -7.34
CA ARG A 123 -12.80 -1.86 -7.06
C ARG A 123 -13.41 -2.54 -8.28
N VAL A 124 -13.79 -3.79 -8.15
CA VAL A 124 -14.54 -4.52 -9.17
C VAL A 124 -16.00 -4.07 -9.16
N LEU A 125 -16.45 -3.36 -10.21
CA LEU A 125 -17.83 -2.91 -10.38
C LEU A 125 -18.70 -3.96 -11.07
N SER A 126 -18.10 -4.75 -11.97
CA SER A 126 -18.77 -5.84 -12.69
C SER A 126 -17.74 -6.93 -13.02
N GLN A 127 -18.18 -8.17 -13.02
CA GLN A 127 -17.34 -9.31 -13.41
C GLN A 127 -17.54 -9.73 -14.88
N ARG A 128 -18.67 -9.36 -15.49
CA ARG A 128 -18.99 -9.73 -16.88
C ARG A 128 -19.77 -8.60 -17.55
N PRO A 129 -19.15 -7.75 -18.39
CA PRO A 129 -17.68 -7.68 -18.56
C PRO A 129 -16.98 -7.26 -17.26
N LEU A 130 -15.69 -7.59 -17.17
CA LEU A 130 -14.89 -7.11 -16.03
C LEU A 130 -14.75 -5.59 -16.12
N VAL A 131 -15.25 -4.89 -15.10
CA VAL A 131 -15.14 -3.43 -14.98
C VAL A 131 -14.49 -3.13 -13.63
N ILE A 132 -13.37 -2.42 -13.68
CA ILE A 132 -12.60 -2.01 -12.49
C ILE A 132 -12.55 -0.49 -12.42
N LEU A 133 -12.79 0.04 -11.23
CA LEU A 133 -12.58 1.43 -10.89
C LEU A 133 -11.34 1.55 -9.99
N ASP A 134 -10.42 2.46 -10.36
CA ASP A 134 -9.25 2.77 -9.56
C ASP A 134 -8.92 4.26 -9.63
N ALA A 135 -8.45 4.83 -8.53
CA ALA A 135 -8.04 6.24 -8.43
C ALA A 135 -6.53 6.42 -8.58
N CYS A 136 -5.83 5.50 -9.24
CA CYS A 136 -4.40 5.62 -9.47
C CYS A 136 -4.08 6.88 -10.28
N ARG A 137 -3.06 7.61 -9.83
CA ARG A 137 -2.61 8.88 -10.44
C ARG A 137 -1.10 9.01 -10.49
N THR A 138 -0.38 8.04 -9.96
CA THR A 138 1.08 8.00 -9.99
C THR A 138 1.56 6.77 -10.75
N PRO A 139 2.78 6.81 -11.35
CA PRO A 139 3.36 5.65 -12.04
C PRO A 139 3.40 4.39 -11.15
N GLN A 140 3.69 4.55 -9.86
CA GLN A 140 3.76 3.45 -8.90
C GLN A 140 2.38 2.81 -8.67
N GLN A 141 1.33 3.63 -8.58
CA GLN A 141 -0.05 3.14 -8.45
C GLN A 141 -0.52 2.46 -9.74
N ALA A 142 -0.19 3.01 -10.91
CA ALA A 142 -0.45 2.37 -12.19
C ALA A 142 0.21 0.99 -12.29
N ALA A 143 1.48 0.89 -11.89
CA ALA A 143 2.19 -0.39 -11.84
C ALA A 143 1.56 -1.38 -10.85
N ALA A 144 1.01 -0.92 -9.72
CA ALA A 144 0.29 -1.78 -8.78
C ALA A 144 -1.02 -2.32 -9.38
N LEU A 145 -1.80 -1.46 -10.05
CA LEU A 145 -3.00 -1.85 -10.77
C LEU A 145 -2.69 -2.90 -11.84
N LEU A 146 -1.66 -2.67 -12.66
CA LEU A 146 -1.27 -3.60 -13.70
C LEU A 146 -0.86 -4.97 -13.16
N ARG A 147 -0.14 -5.02 -12.03
CA ARG A 147 0.16 -6.30 -11.38
C ARG A 147 -1.11 -7.07 -11.03
N VAL A 148 -2.14 -6.41 -10.51
CA VAL A 148 -3.42 -7.05 -10.21
C VAL A 148 -4.14 -7.52 -11.47
N LEU A 149 -4.14 -6.72 -12.55
CA LEU A 149 -4.73 -7.11 -13.83
C LEU A 149 -4.02 -8.32 -14.44
N ASN A 150 -2.68 -8.37 -14.33
CA ASN A 150 -1.88 -9.50 -14.78
C ASN A 150 -2.17 -10.77 -13.95
N MET A 151 -2.29 -10.67 -12.64
CA MET A 151 -2.71 -11.78 -11.77
C MET A 151 -4.11 -12.29 -12.16
N ALA A 152 -5.03 -11.39 -12.49
CA ALA A 152 -6.37 -11.71 -12.99
C ALA A 152 -6.37 -12.20 -14.46
N LYS A 153 -5.20 -12.34 -15.10
CA LYS A 153 -5.01 -12.80 -16.49
C LYS A 153 -5.78 -11.95 -17.51
N VAL A 154 -5.91 -10.67 -17.26
CA VAL A 154 -6.52 -9.72 -18.21
C VAL A 154 -5.56 -9.51 -19.39
N ARG A 155 -6.00 -9.89 -20.61
CA ARG A 155 -5.17 -9.80 -21.83
C ARG A 155 -5.45 -8.56 -22.66
N HIS A 156 -6.66 -8.03 -22.56
CA HIS A 156 -7.09 -6.86 -23.31
C HIS A 156 -7.85 -5.93 -22.38
N MET A 157 -7.55 -4.66 -22.45
CA MET A 157 -8.14 -3.64 -21.60
C MET A 157 -8.51 -2.43 -22.44
N SER A 158 -9.67 -1.85 -22.13
CA SER A 158 -10.02 -0.48 -22.53
C SER A 158 -10.04 0.37 -21.29
N ALA A 159 -9.32 1.49 -21.29
CA ALA A 159 -9.24 2.37 -20.14
C ALA A 159 -9.86 3.74 -20.43
N ILE A 160 -10.63 4.24 -19.48
CA ILE A 160 -11.06 5.65 -19.43
C ILE A 160 -10.28 6.31 -18.32
N ILE A 161 -9.45 7.31 -18.67
CA ILE A 161 -8.50 7.93 -17.75
C ILE A 161 -8.84 9.40 -17.60
N GLY A 162 -8.96 9.87 -16.35
CA GLY A 162 -9.06 11.27 -16.00
C GLY A 162 -7.92 11.66 -15.06
N LEU A 163 -7.13 12.66 -15.43
CA LEU A 163 -6.06 13.22 -14.61
C LEU A 163 -6.38 14.68 -14.31
N THR A 164 -6.10 15.11 -13.08
CA THR A 164 -6.33 16.49 -12.64
C THR A 164 -5.15 17.40 -12.89
N GLU A 165 -3.98 16.84 -13.11
CA GLU A 165 -2.71 17.57 -13.32
C GLU A 165 -1.97 16.98 -14.51
N GLU A 166 -1.35 17.85 -15.33
CA GLU A 166 -0.50 17.42 -16.46
C GLU A 166 0.88 16.94 -15.97
N GLU A 167 1.32 17.44 -14.80
CA GLU A 167 2.62 17.07 -14.24
C GLU A 167 2.63 15.59 -13.83
N GLY A 168 3.44 14.80 -14.53
CA GLY A 168 3.55 13.35 -14.31
C GLY A 168 2.63 12.50 -15.18
N ALA A 169 1.78 13.09 -16.02
CA ALA A 169 0.89 12.34 -16.92
C ALA A 169 1.67 11.43 -17.88
N GLU A 170 2.76 11.95 -18.47
CA GLU A 170 3.62 11.18 -19.37
C GLU A 170 4.22 9.95 -18.69
N ALA A 171 4.74 10.10 -17.48
CA ALA A 171 5.29 8.98 -16.70
C ALA A 171 4.22 7.98 -16.29
N PHE A 172 3.01 8.47 -16.01
CA PHE A 172 1.86 7.61 -15.71
C PHE A 172 1.45 6.77 -16.92
N PHE A 173 1.30 7.38 -18.10
CA PHE A 173 0.97 6.66 -19.34
C PHE A 173 2.08 5.70 -19.75
N SER A 174 3.34 6.10 -19.64
CA SER A 174 4.48 5.22 -19.90
C SER A 174 4.46 3.97 -18.99
N ALA A 175 4.12 4.13 -17.71
CA ALA A 175 3.99 3.01 -16.79
C ALA A 175 2.85 2.06 -17.21
N LEU A 176 1.70 2.59 -17.68
CA LEU A 176 0.60 1.77 -18.18
C LEU A 176 0.99 1.01 -19.46
N GLU A 177 1.66 1.65 -20.40
CA GLU A 177 2.09 1.03 -21.66
C GLU A 177 3.11 -0.08 -21.42
N THR A 178 4.11 0.17 -20.59
CA THR A 178 5.17 -0.79 -20.27
C THR A 178 4.60 -2.04 -19.59
N GLY A 179 3.74 -1.87 -18.60
CA GLY A 179 3.17 -3.00 -17.86
C GLY A 179 2.12 -3.82 -18.61
N LEU A 180 1.67 -3.36 -19.78
CA LEU A 180 0.81 -4.12 -20.70
C LEU A 180 1.62 -4.85 -21.77
N SER A 181 2.94 -4.67 -21.83
CA SER A 181 3.79 -5.31 -22.83
C SER A 181 3.92 -6.82 -22.59
N PRO A 182 3.93 -7.65 -23.66
CA PRO A 182 4.07 -9.11 -23.54
C PRO A 182 5.36 -9.59 -22.89
N GLU A 183 6.38 -8.72 -22.80
CA GLU A 183 7.70 -9.06 -22.25
C GLU A 183 7.73 -9.09 -20.72
N GLU A 184 6.91 -8.30 -20.05
CA GLU A 184 6.79 -8.32 -18.57
C GLU A 184 5.88 -9.45 -18.06
N GLN A 185 5.07 -10.05 -18.91
CA GLN A 185 4.22 -11.21 -18.56
C GLN A 185 5.03 -12.52 -18.40
N LYS A 186 6.35 -12.52 -18.65
CA LYS A 186 7.23 -13.70 -18.59
C LYS A 186 8.19 -13.71 -17.39
N LYS A 187 8.15 -12.71 -16.53
CA LYS A 187 8.92 -12.65 -15.28
C LYS A 187 8.00 -12.77 -14.07
#